data_0d0cce06cca2ce44637a9ee5827b31b8
#
_entry.id   0d0cce06cca2ce44637a9ee5827b31b8
#
_cell.length_a   1.000
_cell.length_b   1.000
_cell.length_c   1.000
_cell.angle_alpha   90.00
_cell.angle_beta   90.00
_cell.angle_gamma   90.00
#
_symmetry.space_group_name_H-M   'P 1'
#
loop_
_entity.id
_entity.type
_entity.pdbx_description
1 polymer ?
#
loop_
_entity_poly.entity_id
_entity_poly.type
_entity_poly.pdbx_seq_one_letter_code
_entity_poly.pdbx_strand_id
1 'polypeptide(L)'
;MRFWIPCCLILSLAGLVSVASADEKQESAEKSQKTQTLQQTLQKQVDELSAQIKQSPQQTSLYSRRGDAYFFLGQFNQAVADYDKMVELDPSIKTSHWRRGIACYYAKQYADAARQFEIYHSFDNVDRENGIWRFFSQFRAKGAEAARKGLLKYEKDDREPFPDLYRLFEGKTTPEAILKNIRAAEISDQEREKRLFYANLYIGLNASLHGQTEAARTYLKQAVANQWGPRAGFGPNYMWHTGRLELQLLSKPAK
;
A
#
# COMPACT_ATOMS: atom_id res chain seq x y z
N MET A 1 46.53 -12.36 60.75
CA MET A 1 46.14 -11.65 59.50
C MET A 1 45.03 -12.45 58.84
N ARG A 2 43.79 -11.97 58.91
CA ARG A 2 42.61 -12.59 58.29
C ARG A 2 42.32 -11.86 56.98
N PHE A 3 42.44 -12.56 55.85
CA PHE A 3 42.02 -12.03 54.55
C PHE A 3 40.52 -12.25 54.34
N TRP A 4 39.83 -11.17 54.15
CA TRP A 4 38.43 -11.14 53.72
C TRP A 4 38.35 -11.17 52.20
N ILE A 5 37.62 -12.10 51.63
CA ILE A 5 37.29 -12.18 50.22
C ILE A 5 35.88 -11.61 50.05
N PRO A 6 35.62 -10.57 49.22
CA PRO A 6 34.27 -10.14 48.93
C PRO A 6 33.62 -11.07 47.92
N CYS A 7 32.44 -11.55 48.29
CA CYS A 7 31.55 -12.35 47.44
C CYS A 7 30.95 -11.43 46.37
N CYS A 8 31.35 -11.55 45.09
CA CYS A 8 30.72 -10.87 43.98
C CYS A 8 29.35 -11.52 43.69
N LEU A 9 28.29 -10.75 43.89
CA LEU A 9 26.95 -11.07 43.38
C LEU A 9 26.96 -11.01 41.84
N ILE A 10 26.93 -12.16 41.21
CA ILE A 10 26.57 -12.30 39.80
C ILE A 10 25.03 -12.38 39.75
N LEU A 11 24.39 -11.20 39.63
CA LEU A 11 22.97 -11.11 39.35
C LEU A 11 22.69 -11.33 37.86
N SER A 12 21.91 -12.34 37.60
CA SER A 12 21.55 -12.93 36.32
C SER A 12 21.02 -11.96 35.27
N LEU A 13 21.77 -11.77 34.18
CA LEU A 13 21.30 -11.19 32.91
C LEU A 13 20.43 -12.18 32.09
N ALA A 14 20.23 -13.41 32.53
CA ALA A 14 19.51 -14.45 31.78
C ALA A 14 17.99 -14.28 31.75
N GLY A 15 17.41 -13.50 32.66
CA GLY A 15 15.96 -13.29 32.73
C GLY A 15 15.41 -12.31 31.70
N LEU A 16 16.18 -11.28 31.33
CA LEU A 16 15.73 -10.21 30.42
C LEU A 16 15.69 -10.64 28.95
N VAL A 17 16.59 -11.54 28.53
CA VAL A 17 16.61 -12.05 27.15
C VAL A 17 15.45 -13.04 26.90
N SER A 18 15.01 -13.78 27.92
CA SER A 18 13.92 -14.76 27.79
C SER A 18 12.54 -14.08 27.67
N VAL A 19 12.34 -12.95 28.34
CA VAL A 19 11.04 -12.23 28.29
C VAL A 19 10.89 -11.53 26.94
N ALA A 20 11.91 -10.84 26.44
CA ALA A 20 11.88 -10.17 25.12
C ALA A 20 11.59 -11.16 23.98
N SER A 21 12.16 -12.37 24.01
CA SER A 21 11.90 -13.40 23.00
C SER A 21 10.49 -14.02 23.09
N ALA A 22 9.86 -14.00 24.25
CA ALA A 22 8.49 -14.49 24.44
C ALA A 22 7.49 -13.46 23.91
N ASP A 23 7.68 -12.19 24.19
CA ASP A 23 6.84 -11.10 23.70
C ASP A 23 6.89 -10.97 22.16
N GLU A 24 8.06 -11.08 21.55
CA GLU A 24 8.20 -11.09 20.08
C GLU A 24 7.49 -12.28 19.42
N LYS A 25 7.54 -13.46 20.06
CA LYS A 25 6.83 -14.66 19.57
C LYS A 25 5.32 -14.50 19.70
N GLN A 26 4.85 -13.92 20.78
CA GLN A 26 3.43 -13.68 21.01
C GLN A 26 2.89 -12.64 20.02
N GLU A 27 3.58 -11.52 19.82
CA GLU A 27 3.21 -10.51 18.82
C GLU A 27 3.19 -11.09 17.40
N SER A 28 4.16 -11.93 17.05
CA SER A 28 4.21 -12.63 15.77
C SER A 28 3.03 -13.60 15.59
N ALA A 29 2.66 -14.34 16.63
CA ALA A 29 1.52 -15.26 16.61
C ALA A 29 0.18 -14.51 16.46
N GLU A 30 -0.02 -13.43 17.21
CA GLU A 30 -1.23 -12.59 17.10
C GLU A 30 -1.37 -11.96 15.70
N LYS A 31 -0.28 -11.45 15.13
CA LYS A 31 -0.25 -10.90 13.78
C LYS A 31 -0.56 -11.96 12.73
N SER A 32 -0.03 -13.16 12.90
CA SER A 32 -0.33 -14.31 12.02
C SER A 32 -1.80 -14.68 12.09
N GLN A 33 -2.38 -14.76 13.28
CA GLN A 33 -3.79 -15.08 13.49
C GLN A 33 -4.72 -14.00 12.90
N LYS A 34 -4.43 -12.71 13.10
CA LYS A 34 -5.18 -11.61 12.48
C LYS A 34 -5.14 -11.68 10.95
N THR A 35 -3.98 -12.00 10.39
CA THR A 35 -3.82 -12.15 8.93
C THR A 35 -4.64 -13.34 8.42
N GLN A 36 -4.61 -14.47 9.08
CA GLN A 36 -5.39 -15.67 8.72
C GLN A 36 -6.90 -15.40 8.80
N THR A 37 -7.35 -14.72 9.86
CA THR A 37 -8.76 -14.33 10.02
C THR A 37 -9.21 -13.39 8.89
N LEU A 38 -8.39 -12.41 8.51
CA LEU A 38 -8.69 -11.53 7.38
C LEU A 38 -8.81 -12.30 6.07
N GLN A 39 -7.88 -13.22 5.79
CA GLN A 39 -7.91 -14.04 4.58
C GLN A 39 -9.17 -14.92 4.52
N GLN A 40 -9.55 -15.55 5.63
CA GLN A 40 -10.77 -16.36 5.70
C GLN A 40 -12.03 -15.51 5.46
N THR A 41 -12.10 -14.33 6.06
CA THR A 41 -13.21 -13.39 5.87
C THR A 41 -13.33 -12.96 4.41
N LEU A 42 -12.22 -12.58 3.78
CA LEU A 42 -12.21 -12.17 2.37
C LEU A 42 -12.57 -13.32 1.44
N GLN A 43 -12.10 -14.56 1.72
CA GLN A 43 -12.46 -15.72 0.91
C GLN A 43 -13.95 -16.03 1.00
N LYS A 44 -14.52 -15.99 2.21
CA LYS A 44 -15.97 -16.15 2.40
C LYS A 44 -16.76 -15.09 1.61
N GLN A 45 -16.30 -13.85 1.62
CA GLN A 45 -16.90 -12.77 0.83
C GLN A 45 -16.85 -13.05 -0.68
N VAL A 46 -15.74 -13.59 -1.18
CA VAL A 46 -15.60 -14.00 -2.60
C VAL A 46 -16.62 -15.08 -2.95
N ASP A 47 -16.77 -16.10 -2.08
CA ASP A 47 -17.68 -17.23 -2.31
C ASP A 47 -19.16 -16.75 -2.33
N GLU A 48 -19.54 -15.91 -1.37
CA GLU A 48 -20.89 -15.32 -1.30
C GLU A 48 -21.20 -14.43 -2.51
N LEU A 49 -20.27 -13.55 -2.90
CA LEU A 49 -20.44 -12.69 -4.07
C LEU A 49 -20.48 -13.49 -5.37
N SER A 50 -19.71 -14.58 -5.45
CA SER A 50 -19.74 -15.47 -6.63
C SER A 50 -21.09 -16.17 -6.77
N ALA A 51 -21.72 -16.55 -5.68
CA ALA A 51 -23.08 -17.10 -5.70
C ALA A 51 -24.12 -16.04 -6.12
N GLN A 52 -23.99 -14.80 -5.65
CA GLN A 52 -24.87 -13.69 -6.05
C GLN A 52 -24.73 -13.31 -7.53
N ILE A 53 -23.49 -13.31 -8.06
CA ILE A 53 -23.20 -13.03 -9.48
C ILE A 53 -23.88 -14.07 -10.39
N LYS A 54 -23.92 -15.35 -9.99
CA LYS A 54 -24.63 -16.39 -10.75
C LYS A 54 -26.12 -16.09 -10.89
N GLN A 55 -26.71 -15.46 -9.86
CA GLN A 55 -28.12 -15.08 -9.86
C GLN A 55 -28.38 -13.74 -10.56
N SER A 56 -27.42 -12.82 -10.51
CA SER A 56 -27.53 -11.45 -11.03
C SER A 56 -26.29 -11.03 -11.81
N PRO A 57 -26.02 -11.65 -12.99
CA PRO A 57 -24.76 -11.47 -13.72
C PRO A 57 -24.57 -10.08 -14.35
N GLN A 58 -25.61 -9.25 -14.38
CA GLN A 58 -25.55 -7.87 -14.90
C GLN A 58 -25.33 -6.82 -13.79
N GLN A 59 -25.26 -7.23 -12.54
CA GLN A 59 -25.12 -6.30 -11.42
C GLN A 59 -23.66 -5.91 -11.18
N THR A 60 -23.24 -4.76 -11.73
CA THR A 60 -21.85 -4.24 -11.68
C THR A 60 -21.28 -4.14 -10.27
N SER A 61 -22.11 -3.80 -9.27
CA SER A 61 -21.68 -3.68 -7.88
C SER A 61 -21.18 -4.99 -7.24
N LEU A 62 -21.65 -6.13 -7.72
CA LEU A 62 -21.18 -7.43 -7.23
C LEU A 62 -19.75 -7.71 -7.71
N TYR A 63 -19.44 -7.41 -8.95
CA TYR A 63 -18.09 -7.51 -9.50
C TYR A 63 -17.15 -6.50 -8.83
N SER A 64 -17.63 -5.28 -8.57
CA SER A 64 -16.87 -4.28 -7.81
C SER A 64 -16.39 -4.81 -6.46
N ARG A 65 -17.32 -5.36 -5.67
CA ARG A 65 -17.03 -5.88 -4.33
C ARG A 65 -16.17 -7.15 -4.37
N ARG A 66 -16.40 -8.04 -5.34
CA ARG A 66 -15.60 -9.26 -5.47
C ARG A 66 -14.20 -8.96 -5.99
N GLY A 67 -14.05 -8.03 -6.92
CA GLY A 67 -12.76 -7.54 -7.39
C GLY A 67 -11.93 -6.93 -6.26
N ASP A 68 -12.54 -6.14 -5.37
CA ASP A 68 -11.87 -5.62 -4.17
C ASP A 68 -11.41 -6.78 -3.25
N ALA A 69 -12.26 -7.76 -2.99
CA ALA A 69 -11.91 -8.91 -2.15
C ALA A 69 -10.78 -9.75 -2.79
N TYR A 70 -10.82 -10.00 -4.09
CA TYR A 70 -9.72 -10.64 -4.81
C TYR A 70 -8.42 -9.84 -4.71
N PHE A 71 -8.48 -8.53 -4.90
CA PHE A 71 -7.30 -7.69 -4.74
C PHE A 71 -6.72 -7.80 -3.33
N PHE A 72 -7.56 -7.68 -2.30
CA PHE A 72 -7.13 -7.78 -0.90
C PHE A 72 -6.60 -9.17 -0.51
N LEU A 73 -6.97 -10.22 -1.23
CA LEU A 73 -6.39 -11.56 -1.13
C LEU A 73 -5.06 -11.70 -1.88
N GLY A 74 -4.66 -10.72 -2.69
CA GLY A 74 -3.51 -10.82 -3.59
C GLY A 74 -3.77 -11.65 -4.85
N GLN A 75 -5.04 -11.90 -5.17
CA GLN A 75 -5.49 -12.59 -6.38
C GLN A 75 -5.71 -11.56 -7.50
N PHE A 76 -4.62 -10.95 -7.97
CA PHE A 76 -4.67 -9.75 -8.81
C PHE A 76 -5.29 -10.00 -10.19
N ASN A 77 -5.05 -11.15 -10.82
CA ASN A 77 -5.65 -11.48 -12.12
C ASN A 77 -7.17 -11.60 -12.04
N GLN A 78 -7.70 -12.16 -10.94
CA GLN A 78 -9.13 -12.27 -10.70
C GLN A 78 -9.75 -10.89 -10.43
N ALA A 79 -9.03 -10.02 -9.69
CA ALA A 79 -9.46 -8.63 -9.49
C ALA A 79 -9.55 -7.87 -10.82
N VAL A 80 -8.55 -8.00 -11.70
CA VAL A 80 -8.56 -7.40 -13.04
C VAL A 80 -9.77 -7.91 -13.85
N ALA A 81 -10.02 -9.22 -13.86
CA ALA A 81 -11.14 -9.79 -14.60
C ALA A 81 -12.50 -9.24 -14.13
N ASP A 82 -12.69 -9.06 -12.81
CA ASP A 82 -13.92 -8.46 -12.28
C ASP A 82 -14.04 -6.98 -12.63
N TYR A 83 -12.94 -6.21 -12.56
CA TYR A 83 -12.94 -4.80 -12.95
C TYR A 83 -13.12 -4.60 -14.46
N ASP A 84 -12.60 -5.51 -15.29
CA ASP A 84 -12.86 -5.53 -16.73
C ASP A 84 -14.34 -5.81 -17.01
N LYS A 85 -14.94 -6.74 -16.27
CA LYS A 85 -16.38 -7.02 -16.37
C LYS A 85 -17.24 -5.83 -15.96
N MET A 86 -16.83 -5.06 -14.97
CA MET A 86 -17.50 -3.81 -14.62
C MET A 86 -17.50 -2.81 -15.77
N VAL A 87 -16.36 -2.63 -16.44
CA VAL A 87 -16.23 -1.73 -17.60
C VAL A 87 -17.01 -2.25 -18.82
N GLU A 88 -17.11 -3.58 -19.01
CA GLU A 88 -17.94 -4.19 -20.04
C GLU A 88 -19.43 -3.89 -19.80
N LEU A 89 -19.90 -4.03 -18.55
CA LEU A 89 -21.29 -3.78 -18.15
C LEU A 89 -21.65 -2.30 -18.12
N ASP A 90 -20.70 -1.45 -17.77
CA ASP A 90 -20.86 0.01 -17.72
C ASP A 90 -19.59 0.71 -18.25
N PRO A 91 -19.52 0.97 -19.56
CA PRO A 91 -18.38 1.64 -20.17
C PRO A 91 -18.10 3.06 -19.64
N SER A 92 -19.07 3.71 -18.99
CA SER A 92 -18.93 5.08 -18.48
C SER A 92 -17.89 5.18 -17.35
N ILE A 93 -17.67 4.09 -16.59
CA ILE A 93 -16.72 4.07 -15.49
C ILE A 93 -15.27 3.88 -15.94
N LYS A 94 -15.02 3.60 -17.21
CA LYS A 94 -13.70 3.25 -17.75
C LYS A 94 -12.65 4.31 -17.42
N THR A 95 -12.97 5.58 -17.56
CA THR A 95 -12.03 6.68 -17.33
C THR A 95 -11.66 6.85 -15.86
N SER A 96 -12.61 6.65 -14.95
CA SER A 96 -12.46 6.89 -13.51
C SER A 96 -12.04 5.64 -12.70
N HIS A 97 -11.76 4.51 -13.36
CA HIS A 97 -11.55 3.21 -12.69
C HIS A 97 -10.11 3.02 -12.19
N TRP A 98 -9.66 3.84 -11.23
CA TRP A 98 -8.31 3.78 -10.66
C TRP A 98 -7.95 2.41 -10.06
N ARG A 99 -8.90 1.69 -9.42
CA ARG A 99 -8.68 0.35 -8.85
C ARG A 99 -8.25 -0.66 -9.90
N ARG A 100 -8.83 -0.57 -11.11
CA ARG A 100 -8.41 -1.39 -12.24
C ARG A 100 -6.95 -1.15 -12.59
N GLY A 101 -6.51 0.12 -12.61
CA GLY A 101 -5.11 0.47 -12.85
C GLY A 101 -4.16 -0.13 -11.82
N ILE A 102 -4.49 -0.05 -10.53
CA ILE A 102 -3.70 -0.65 -9.45
C ILE A 102 -3.68 -2.18 -9.57
N ALA A 103 -4.82 -2.81 -9.84
CA ALA A 103 -4.90 -4.26 -10.02
C ALA A 103 -4.05 -4.74 -11.21
N CYS A 104 -4.10 -4.05 -12.35
CA CYS A 104 -3.24 -4.32 -13.51
C CYS A 104 -1.74 -4.20 -13.16
N TYR A 105 -1.35 -3.19 -12.36
CA TYR A 105 0.03 -3.05 -11.90
C TYR A 105 0.50 -4.29 -11.12
N TYR A 106 -0.27 -4.74 -10.14
CA TYR A 106 0.06 -5.93 -9.34
C TYR A 106 -0.08 -7.25 -10.12
N ALA A 107 -0.95 -7.30 -11.13
CA ALA A 107 -1.03 -8.40 -12.09
C ALA A 107 0.13 -8.41 -13.12
N LYS A 108 1.07 -7.45 -13.01
CA LYS A 108 2.20 -7.24 -13.94
C LYS A 108 1.78 -6.86 -15.37
N GLN A 109 0.56 -6.40 -15.54
CA GLN A 109 0.02 -5.85 -16.79
C GLN A 109 0.35 -4.34 -16.85
N TYR A 110 1.65 -4.02 -16.85
CA TYR A 110 2.14 -2.66 -16.64
C TYR A 110 1.73 -1.66 -17.73
N ALA A 111 1.61 -2.12 -18.97
CA ALA A 111 1.16 -1.27 -20.09
C ALA A 111 -0.31 -0.87 -19.91
N ASP A 112 -1.17 -1.80 -19.50
CA ASP A 112 -2.60 -1.54 -19.26
C ASP A 112 -2.79 -0.66 -18.03
N ALA A 113 -1.99 -0.88 -16.96
CA ALA A 113 -1.97 -0.03 -15.79
C ALA A 113 -1.59 1.41 -16.16
N ALA A 114 -0.49 1.63 -16.90
CA ALA A 114 -0.06 2.95 -17.33
C ALA A 114 -1.12 3.65 -18.18
N ARG A 115 -1.77 2.91 -19.09
CA ARG A 115 -2.85 3.43 -19.93
C ARG A 115 -4.10 3.81 -19.11
N GLN A 116 -4.45 3.02 -18.09
CA GLN A 116 -5.59 3.32 -17.22
C GLN A 116 -5.37 4.64 -16.49
N PHE A 117 -4.17 4.91 -15.96
CA PHE A 117 -3.86 6.15 -15.27
C PHE A 117 -3.67 7.34 -16.23
N GLU A 118 -3.30 7.09 -17.48
CA GLU A 118 -3.27 8.11 -18.53
C GLU A 118 -4.67 8.60 -18.89
N ILE A 119 -5.62 7.68 -19.10
CA ILE A 119 -7.01 8.08 -19.37
C ILE A 119 -7.70 8.68 -18.14
N TYR A 120 -7.32 8.26 -16.92
CA TYR A 120 -7.83 8.86 -15.69
C TYR A 120 -7.48 10.35 -15.59
N HIS A 121 -6.32 10.76 -16.05
CA HIS A 121 -5.90 12.17 -16.05
C HIS A 121 -6.85 13.08 -16.85
N SER A 122 -7.57 12.54 -17.84
CA SER A 122 -8.61 13.30 -18.54
C SER A 122 -9.91 13.45 -17.71
N PHE A 123 -10.11 12.60 -16.71
CA PHE A 123 -11.22 12.66 -15.77
C PHE A 123 -10.89 13.58 -14.58
N ASP A 124 -9.67 13.44 -14.02
CA ASP A 124 -9.18 14.26 -12.91
C ASP A 124 -7.70 14.62 -13.16
N ASN A 125 -7.46 15.89 -13.50
CA ASN A 125 -6.14 16.44 -13.78
C ASN A 125 -5.48 17.12 -12.58
N VAL A 126 -6.03 16.94 -11.38
CA VAL A 126 -5.49 17.46 -10.11
C VAL A 126 -4.86 16.35 -9.29
N ASP A 127 -5.47 15.16 -9.28
CA ASP A 127 -5.08 14.02 -8.44
C ASP A 127 -3.71 13.46 -8.83
N ARG A 128 -2.66 13.87 -8.09
CA ARG A 128 -1.28 13.40 -8.27
C ARG A 128 -1.09 11.93 -7.91
N GLU A 129 -1.97 11.35 -7.10
CA GLU A 129 -1.92 9.93 -6.75
C GLU A 129 -2.00 9.06 -8.01
N ASN A 130 -2.84 9.44 -8.98
CA ASN A 130 -2.93 8.75 -10.26
C ASN A 130 -1.66 8.92 -11.11
N GLY A 131 -1.04 10.09 -11.08
CA GLY A 131 0.24 10.33 -11.73
C GLY A 131 1.37 9.48 -11.16
N ILE A 132 1.37 9.25 -9.85
CA ILE A 132 2.33 8.37 -9.19
C ILE A 132 2.13 6.91 -9.66
N TRP A 133 0.91 6.42 -9.72
CA TRP A 133 0.63 5.07 -10.22
C TRP A 133 0.98 4.90 -11.70
N ARG A 134 0.78 5.94 -12.51
CA ARG A 134 1.26 5.94 -13.90
C ARG A 134 2.78 5.85 -13.96
N PHE A 135 3.49 6.61 -13.11
CA PHE A 135 4.94 6.55 -13.00
C PHE A 135 5.41 5.14 -12.62
N PHE A 136 4.85 4.51 -11.60
CA PHE A 136 5.19 3.15 -11.21
C PHE A 136 4.99 2.16 -12.35
N SER A 137 3.88 2.27 -13.06
CA SER A 137 3.54 1.40 -14.18
C SER A 137 4.52 1.56 -15.34
N GLN A 138 4.86 2.78 -15.70
CA GLN A 138 5.84 3.07 -16.75
C GLN A 138 7.25 2.65 -16.35
N PHE A 139 7.63 2.82 -15.08
CA PHE A 139 8.91 2.37 -14.58
C PHE A 139 9.09 0.86 -14.77
N ARG A 140 8.08 0.08 -14.41
CA ARG A 140 8.08 -1.38 -14.60
C ARG A 140 8.05 -1.80 -16.06
N ALA A 141 7.34 -1.07 -16.90
CA ALA A 141 7.19 -1.37 -18.33
C ALA A 141 8.40 -0.96 -19.18
N LYS A 142 9.01 0.21 -18.87
CA LYS A 142 9.95 0.90 -19.78
C LYS A 142 11.21 1.43 -19.08
N GLY A 143 11.33 1.26 -17.76
CA GLY A 143 12.46 1.74 -16.95
C GLY A 143 12.32 3.18 -16.45
N ALA A 144 13.28 3.56 -15.59
CA ALA A 144 13.24 4.80 -14.81
C ALA A 144 13.23 6.08 -15.68
N GLU A 145 14.04 6.11 -16.74
CA GLU A 145 14.14 7.29 -17.62
C GLU A 145 12.81 7.57 -18.33
N ALA A 146 12.20 6.53 -18.91
CA ALA A 146 10.91 6.65 -19.58
C ALA A 146 9.80 7.09 -18.61
N ALA A 147 9.81 6.58 -17.39
CA ALA A 147 8.86 6.97 -16.36
C ALA A 147 8.98 8.43 -15.97
N ARG A 148 10.21 8.93 -15.74
CA ARG A 148 10.45 10.35 -15.43
C ARG A 148 10.06 11.28 -16.57
N LYS A 149 10.39 10.91 -17.80
CA LYS A 149 10.01 11.66 -19.00
C LYS A 149 8.51 11.72 -19.23
N GLY A 150 7.80 10.68 -18.77
CA GLY A 150 6.36 10.54 -18.84
C GLY A 150 5.61 11.11 -17.64
N LEU A 151 6.24 11.77 -16.68
CA LEU A 151 5.54 12.39 -15.55
C LEU A 151 4.49 13.39 -16.05
N LEU A 152 3.28 13.28 -15.52
CA LEU A 152 2.19 14.18 -15.85
C LEU A 152 2.47 15.57 -15.24
N LYS A 153 2.04 16.61 -15.94
CA LYS A 153 2.15 17.99 -15.45
C LYS A 153 0.83 18.36 -14.75
N TYR A 154 0.96 18.92 -13.56
CA TYR A 154 -0.18 19.38 -12.76
C TYR A 154 -0.05 20.89 -12.53
N GLU A 155 -1.09 21.64 -12.85
CA GLU A 155 -1.14 23.10 -12.74
C GLU A 155 -1.72 23.55 -11.40
N LYS A 156 -2.52 22.69 -10.75
CA LYS A 156 -3.18 22.96 -9.47
C LYS A 156 -2.61 22.08 -8.39
N ASP A 157 -2.62 22.60 -7.16
CA ASP A 157 -2.24 21.79 -6.01
C ASP A 157 -3.33 20.79 -5.65
N ASP A 158 -2.86 19.62 -5.26
CA ASP A 158 -3.66 18.52 -4.72
C ASP A 158 -3.64 18.60 -3.18
N ARG A 159 -4.39 17.69 -2.56
CA ARG A 159 -4.34 17.45 -1.12
C ARG A 159 -2.95 17.04 -0.65
N GLU A 160 -2.58 17.50 0.52
CA GLU A 160 -1.34 17.06 1.16
C GLU A 160 -1.39 15.57 1.58
N PRO A 161 -0.25 14.84 1.45
CA PRO A 161 1.10 15.34 1.09
C PRO A 161 1.47 15.09 -0.39
N PHE A 162 0.52 15.00 -1.30
CA PHE A 162 0.76 14.59 -2.68
C PHE A 162 1.64 15.55 -3.49
N PRO A 163 1.60 16.88 -3.30
CA PRO A 163 2.55 17.77 -3.96
C PRO A 163 4.02 17.44 -3.63
N ASP A 164 4.32 17.20 -2.37
CA ASP A 164 5.67 16.83 -1.93
C ASP A 164 6.06 15.41 -2.38
N LEU A 165 5.14 14.47 -2.32
CA LEU A 165 5.34 13.12 -2.86
C LEU A 165 5.64 13.17 -4.36
N TYR A 166 4.90 13.99 -5.13
CA TYR A 166 5.14 14.08 -6.55
C TYR A 166 6.54 14.64 -6.86
N ARG A 167 7.01 15.62 -6.07
CA ARG A 167 8.38 16.14 -6.15
C ARG A 167 9.46 15.08 -5.87
N LEU A 168 9.14 14.06 -5.04
CA LEU A 168 10.04 12.93 -4.84
C LEU A 168 10.25 12.13 -6.13
N PHE A 169 9.19 11.89 -6.91
CA PHE A 169 9.28 11.19 -8.19
C PHE A 169 9.96 12.02 -9.28
N GLU A 170 9.87 13.34 -9.18
CA GLU A 170 10.65 14.27 -10.01
C GLU A 170 12.14 14.33 -9.63
N GLY A 171 12.54 13.77 -8.48
CA GLY A 171 13.90 13.87 -7.95
C GLY A 171 14.22 15.23 -7.31
N LYS A 172 13.21 16.00 -6.91
CA LYS A 172 13.36 17.38 -6.36
C LYS A 172 13.30 17.43 -4.83
N THR A 173 13.04 16.32 -4.15
CA THR A 173 13.00 16.24 -2.69
C THR A 173 13.41 14.84 -2.22
N THR A 174 13.54 14.63 -0.90
CA THR A 174 13.89 13.35 -0.30
C THR A 174 12.82 12.88 0.68
N PRO A 175 12.75 11.55 0.98
CA PRO A 175 11.86 10.99 1.98
C PRO A 175 11.95 11.70 3.34
N GLU A 176 13.18 11.98 3.78
CA GLU A 176 13.46 12.62 5.07
C GLU A 176 12.90 14.04 5.13
N ALA A 177 13.05 14.80 4.04
CA ALA A 177 12.52 16.16 3.95
C ALA A 177 10.99 16.17 4.02
N ILE A 178 10.32 15.27 3.29
CA ILE A 178 8.86 15.12 3.33
C ILE A 178 8.37 14.83 4.77
N LEU A 179 8.96 13.81 5.40
CA LEU A 179 8.55 13.40 6.74
C LEU A 179 8.86 14.47 7.80
N LYS A 180 9.98 15.19 7.65
CA LYS A 180 10.32 16.33 8.53
C LYS A 180 9.28 17.44 8.41
N ASN A 181 8.91 17.82 7.19
CA ASN A 181 7.92 18.85 6.93
C ASN A 181 6.55 18.49 7.54
N ILE A 182 6.10 17.25 7.36
CA ILE A 182 4.82 16.79 7.94
C ILE A 182 4.85 16.86 9.47
N ARG A 183 5.97 16.44 10.10
CA ARG A 183 6.09 16.45 11.57
C ARG A 183 6.15 17.87 12.14
N ALA A 184 6.76 18.82 11.42
CA ALA A 184 6.90 20.21 11.83
C ALA A 184 5.67 21.08 11.51
N ALA A 185 4.72 20.60 10.69
CA ALA A 185 3.55 21.37 10.30
C ALA A 185 2.60 21.63 11.48
N GLU A 186 2.05 22.83 11.55
CA GLU A 186 1.02 23.22 12.54
C GLU A 186 -0.37 22.75 12.05
N ILE A 187 -0.66 21.48 12.25
CA ILE A 187 -1.88 20.81 11.80
C ILE A 187 -2.42 19.91 12.92
N SER A 188 -3.69 19.52 12.82
CA SER A 188 -4.28 18.57 13.77
C SER A 188 -3.59 17.20 13.71
N ASP A 189 -3.66 16.44 14.81
CA ASP A 189 -3.11 15.09 14.86
C ASP A 189 -3.74 14.17 13.81
N GLN A 190 -5.04 14.30 13.56
CA GLN A 190 -5.72 13.53 12.52
C GLN A 190 -5.18 13.86 11.12
N GLU A 191 -4.95 15.11 10.78
CA GLU A 191 -4.36 15.51 9.49
C GLU A 191 -2.91 15.05 9.39
N ARG A 192 -2.17 15.08 10.50
CA ARG A 192 -0.79 14.56 10.58
C ARG A 192 -0.76 13.06 10.32
N GLU A 193 -1.64 12.28 10.95
CA GLU A 193 -1.76 10.84 10.74
C GLU A 193 -2.11 10.50 9.29
N LYS A 194 -3.03 11.24 8.67
CA LYS A 194 -3.37 11.12 7.26
C LYS A 194 -2.15 11.35 6.36
N ARG A 195 -1.43 12.47 6.56
CA ARG A 195 -0.24 12.80 5.76
C ARG A 195 0.88 11.78 5.95
N LEU A 196 1.12 11.33 7.19
CA LEU A 196 2.11 10.29 7.49
C LEU A 196 1.75 8.94 6.87
N PHE A 197 0.46 8.59 6.85
CA PHE A 197 0.00 7.38 6.18
C PHE A 197 0.39 7.37 4.70
N TYR A 198 -0.02 8.39 3.96
CA TYR A 198 0.27 8.48 2.53
C TYR A 198 1.77 8.64 2.25
N ALA A 199 2.47 9.46 3.03
CA ALA A 199 3.90 9.65 2.87
C ALA A 199 4.66 8.32 3.03
N ASN A 200 4.44 7.61 4.12
CA ASN A 200 5.09 6.32 4.36
C ASN A 200 4.72 5.27 3.30
N LEU A 201 3.45 5.24 2.87
CA LEU A 201 3.01 4.32 1.83
C LEU A 201 3.76 4.57 0.51
N TYR A 202 3.73 5.79 -0.01
CA TYR A 202 4.31 6.08 -1.32
C TYR A 202 5.84 6.13 -1.33
N ILE A 203 6.47 6.54 -0.25
CA ILE A 203 7.92 6.41 -0.06
C ILE A 203 8.30 4.91 -0.06
N GLY A 204 7.56 4.09 0.66
CA GLY A 204 7.78 2.66 0.73
C GLY A 204 7.59 1.95 -0.62
N LEU A 205 6.53 2.29 -1.36
CA LEU A 205 6.29 1.78 -2.72
C LEU A 205 7.40 2.21 -3.69
N ASN A 206 7.86 3.47 -3.59
CA ASN A 206 8.97 3.96 -4.40
C ASN A 206 10.28 3.22 -4.08
N ALA A 207 10.58 3.00 -2.81
CA ALA A 207 11.76 2.24 -2.39
C ALA A 207 11.70 0.79 -2.91
N SER A 208 10.51 0.14 -2.85
CA SER A 208 10.28 -1.19 -3.43
C SER A 208 10.51 -1.21 -4.95
N LEU A 209 10.01 -0.19 -5.65
CA LEU A 209 10.21 -0.03 -7.10
C LEU A 209 11.69 -0.01 -7.49
N HIS A 210 12.52 0.64 -6.66
CA HIS A 210 13.97 0.76 -6.85
C HIS A 210 14.79 -0.39 -6.25
N GLY A 211 14.14 -1.45 -5.73
CA GLY A 211 14.82 -2.61 -5.12
C GLY A 211 15.44 -2.35 -3.74
N GLN A 212 15.11 -1.22 -3.10
CA GLN A 212 15.59 -0.84 -1.77
C GLN A 212 14.74 -1.55 -0.69
N THR A 213 14.87 -2.88 -0.61
CA THR A 213 13.95 -3.75 0.15
C THR A 213 13.81 -3.37 1.62
N GLU A 214 14.91 -3.07 2.32
CA GLU A 214 14.85 -2.75 3.77
C GLU A 214 14.23 -1.37 4.02
N ALA A 215 14.54 -0.38 3.19
CA ALA A 215 13.88 0.92 3.25
C ALA A 215 12.38 0.78 2.96
N ALA A 216 12.01 0.03 1.92
CA ALA A 216 10.62 -0.26 1.59
C ALA A 216 9.87 -0.91 2.76
N ARG A 217 10.45 -1.93 3.38
CA ARG A 217 9.87 -2.59 4.57
C ARG A 217 9.66 -1.62 5.73
N THR A 218 10.65 -0.75 5.98
CA THR A 218 10.58 0.22 7.08
C THR A 218 9.40 1.18 6.89
N TYR A 219 9.28 1.80 5.74
CA TYR A 219 8.20 2.74 5.47
C TYR A 219 6.83 2.06 5.36
N LEU A 220 6.74 0.91 4.70
CA LEU A 220 5.48 0.17 4.59
C LEU A 220 4.98 -0.37 5.93
N LYS A 221 5.87 -0.78 6.84
CA LYS A 221 5.48 -1.12 8.22
C LYS A 221 4.84 0.07 8.93
N GLN A 222 5.40 1.28 8.78
CA GLN A 222 4.82 2.50 9.37
C GLN A 222 3.45 2.83 8.75
N ALA A 223 3.30 2.70 7.43
CA ALA A 223 2.03 2.90 6.75
C ALA A 223 0.96 1.91 7.21
N VAL A 224 1.30 0.63 7.34
CA VAL A 224 0.36 -0.42 7.77
C VAL A 224 0.01 -0.33 9.26
N ALA A 225 0.92 0.14 10.10
CA ALA A 225 0.68 0.39 11.52
C ALA A 225 -0.19 1.63 11.78
N ASN A 226 -0.28 2.55 10.82
CA ASN A 226 -1.07 3.76 10.93
C ASN A 226 -2.57 3.43 11.04
N GLN A 227 -3.24 4.02 12.03
CA GLN A 227 -4.64 3.70 12.34
C GLN A 227 -5.65 4.53 11.56
N TRP A 228 -5.21 5.61 10.89
CA TRP A 228 -6.09 6.45 10.10
C TRP A 228 -6.50 5.75 8.80
N GLY A 229 -5.53 5.20 8.03
CA GLY A 229 -5.76 4.61 6.72
C GLY A 229 -6.92 3.60 6.66
N PRO A 230 -6.96 2.57 7.52
CA PRO A 230 -8.02 1.56 7.48
C PRO A 230 -9.41 2.07 7.91
N ARG A 231 -9.52 3.26 8.52
CA ARG A 231 -10.76 3.82 9.09
C ARG A 231 -11.29 5.04 8.35
N ALA A 232 -10.51 5.63 7.47
CA ALA A 232 -10.81 6.93 6.84
C ALA A 232 -11.68 6.85 5.58
N GLY A 233 -12.34 5.72 5.35
CA GLY A 233 -13.20 5.50 4.20
C GLY A 233 -12.58 4.58 3.15
N PHE A 234 -13.29 4.41 2.04
CA PHE A 234 -13.00 3.37 1.05
C PHE A 234 -11.61 3.52 0.39
N GLY A 235 -11.28 4.71 -0.12
CA GLY A 235 -10.01 4.97 -0.80
C GLY A 235 -8.79 4.72 0.09
N PRO A 236 -8.68 5.38 1.27
CA PRO A 236 -7.60 5.13 2.21
C PRO A 236 -7.50 3.68 2.68
N ASN A 237 -8.64 3.01 2.90
CA ASN A 237 -8.66 1.59 3.26
C ASN A 237 -8.10 0.71 2.14
N TYR A 238 -8.47 0.97 0.88
CA TYR A 238 -7.92 0.26 -0.27
C TYR A 238 -6.40 0.44 -0.35
N MET A 239 -5.93 1.67 -0.13
CA MET A 239 -4.49 1.98 -0.13
C MET A 239 -3.75 1.35 1.06
N TRP A 240 -4.40 1.23 2.22
CA TRP A 240 -3.85 0.47 3.34
C TRP A 240 -3.65 -1.01 2.98
N HIS A 241 -4.64 -1.63 2.32
CA HIS A 241 -4.50 -2.99 1.80
C HIS A 241 -3.38 -3.10 0.77
N THR A 242 -3.20 -2.10 -0.07
CA THR A 242 -2.10 -2.03 -1.04
C THR A 242 -0.74 -2.06 -0.34
N GLY A 243 -0.54 -1.25 0.70
CA GLY A 243 0.68 -1.26 1.50
C GLY A 243 0.93 -2.59 2.21
N ARG A 244 -0.13 -3.21 2.75
CA ARG A 244 -0.06 -4.53 3.39
C ARG A 244 0.36 -5.62 2.41
N LEU A 245 -0.19 -5.62 1.21
CA LEU A 245 0.14 -6.58 0.16
C LEU A 245 1.57 -6.41 -0.33
N GLU A 246 2.01 -5.18 -0.56
CA GLU A 246 3.40 -4.91 -0.95
C GLU A 246 4.38 -5.41 0.12
N LEU A 247 4.10 -5.14 1.39
CA LEU A 247 4.93 -5.64 2.50
C LEU A 247 4.98 -7.17 2.54
N GLN A 248 3.87 -7.86 2.25
CA GLN A 248 3.82 -9.31 2.14
C GLN A 248 4.63 -9.84 0.94
N LEU A 249 4.57 -9.16 -0.20
CA LEU A 249 5.35 -9.52 -1.39
C LEU A 249 6.86 -9.40 -1.14
N LEU A 250 7.28 -8.34 -0.46
CA LEU A 250 8.69 -8.15 -0.07
C LEU A 250 9.19 -9.18 0.95
N SER A 251 8.29 -9.83 1.69
CA SER A 251 8.65 -10.83 2.71
C SER A 251 8.80 -12.25 2.12
N LYS A 252 8.40 -12.47 0.87
CA LYS A 252 8.58 -13.75 0.19
C LYS A 252 10.02 -13.82 -0.33
N PRO A 253 10.70 -14.99 -0.18
CA PRO A 253 12.00 -15.17 -0.81
C PRO A 253 11.89 -14.97 -2.31
N ALA A 254 12.91 -14.32 -2.89
CA ALA A 254 13.01 -14.22 -4.35
C ALA A 254 13.04 -15.63 -4.94
N LYS A 255 12.10 -15.90 -5.87
CA LYS A 255 12.08 -17.17 -6.62
C LYS A 255 13.11 -17.15 -7.72
#